data_f81fd8bf9565910179b84f5806c01532
#
_entry.id   f81fd8bf9565910179b84f5806c01532
#
_cell.length_a   1.000
_cell.length_b   1.000
_cell.length_c   1.000
_cell.angle_alpha   90.00
_cell.angle_beta   90.00
_cell.angle_gamma   90.00
#
_symmetry.space_group_name_H-M   'P 1'
#
loop_
_entity.id
_entity.type
_entity.pdbx_description
1 polymer ?
#
loop_
_entity_poly.entity_id
_entity_poly.type
_entity_poly.pdbx_seq_one_letter_code
_entity_poly.pdbx_strand_id
1 'polypeptide(L)'
;MMTTHANEPIPQDLTSILYLDGVSVSFDGFKAQNNLSFVIEPGEMRAIIGPNGAGKPTMMDVITGKTKPDTGEIFFKGGVDLTKHDEAFIANLGIGRKFQKPTVFESQTVFHNLELSLKGEKGVMTTLFAALNDEEVARIMEILGVIRLTDKAGDLAGSLSHGQKQWLEIGMLLMQDPDLLLVDEPVAGMTDAETEQTAILLREISATHSVVVVEHDMEFVRALKSKVTVLHEGSVLAEGSLDTVQNNQRVIEVYLGR
;
A
#
# COMPACT_ATOMS: atom_id res chain seq x y z
N MET A 1 3.06 40.52 12.87
CA MET A 1 4.08 40.29 11.83
C MET A 1 3.83 38.89 11.32
N MET A 2 3.15 38.78 10.17
CA MET A 2 2.92 37.52 9.46
C MET A 2 4.21 37.16 8.71
N THR A 3 4.91 36.13 9.14
CA THR A 3 6.00 35.54 8.36
C THR A 3 5.37 34.68 7.27
N THR A 4 5.33 35.23 6.07
CA THR A 4 5.11 34.52 4.82
C THR A 4 6.23 33.52 4.64
N HIS A 5 5.98 32.22 4.83
CA HIS A 5 6.82 31.17 4.28
C HIS A 5 6.57 31.18 2.74
N ALA A 6 7.36 32.04 2.07
CA ALA A 6 7.41 32.08 0.62
C ALA A 6 8.23 30.88 0.13
N ASN A 7 7.59 30.04 -0.71
CA ASN A 7 8.21 29.23 -1.77
C ASN A 7 9.72 28.96 -1.60
N GLU A 8 10.13 28.10 -0.68
CA GLU A 8 11.38 27.42 -0.87
C GLU A 8 11.20 26.44 -2.04
N PRO A 9 12.10 26.48 -3.05
CA PRO A 9 11.99 25.56 -4.17
C PRO A 9 12.08 24.12 -3.62
N ILE A 10 11.12 23.27 -4.03
CA ILE A 10 11.17 21.82 -3.82
C ILE A 10 12.60 21.36 -4.12
N PRO A 11 13.28 20.64 -3.21
CA PRO A 11 14.59 20.11 -3.49
C PRO A 11 14.54 19.33 -4.82
N GLN A 12 15.27 19.76 -5.84
CA GLN A 12 15.24 19.19 -7.19
C GLN A 12 15.82 17.77 -7.28
N ASP A 13 16.14 17.16 -6.12
CA ASP A 13 16.82 15.87 -5.99
C ASP A 13 16.01 14.85 -5.19
N LEU A 14 14.64 14.95 -5.20
CA LEU A 14 13.80 13.92 -4.60
C LEU A 14 13.79 12.69 -5.51
N THR A 15 14.77 11.81 -5.32
CA THR A 15 14.80 10.47 -5.92
C THR A 15 13.76 9.53 -5.28
N SER A 16 13.09 9.98 -4.21
CA SER A 16 12.09 9.20 -3.46
C SER A 16 10.84 8.92 -4.29
N ILE A 17 10.25 7.73 -4.08
CA ILE A 17 8.96 7.38 -4.67
C ILE A 17 7.81 8.10 -3.96
N LEU A 18 7.91 8.25 -2.64
CA LEU A 18 6.93 8.94 -1.80
C LEU A 18 7.64 9.78 -0.74
N TYR A 19 7.23 11.04 -0.60
CA TYR A 19 7.72 11.97 0.40
C TYR A 19 6.56 12.67 1.09
N LEU A 20 6.49 12.55 2.40
CA LEU A 20 5.56 13.28 3.26
C LEU A 20 6.34 14.27 4.10
N ASP A 21 5.85 15.51 4.21
CA ASP A 21 6.44 16.55 5.06
C ASP A 21 5.37 17.31 5.85
N GLY A 22 5.48 17.23 7.17
CA GLY A 22 4.64 18.00 8.09
C GLY A 22 3.13 17.72 8.00
N VAL A 23 2.75 16.54 7.48
CA VAL A 23 1.35 16.19 7.23
C VAL A 23 0.56 16.10 8.52
N SER A 24 -0.51 16.91 8.63
CA SER A 24 -1.43 16.87 9.77
C SER A 24 -2.86 16.74 9.29
N VAL A 25 -3.64 15.93 10.03
CA VAL A 25 -5.07 15.68 9.78
C VAL A 25 -5.81 15.65 11.10
N SER A 26 -6.91 16.39 11.18
CA SER A 26 -7.76 16.42 12.37
C SER A 26 -9.21 16.06 12.03
N PHE A 27 -9.83 15.25 12.88
CA PHE A 27 -11.26 14.94 12.81
C PHE A 27 -11.92 15.38 14.12
N ASP A 28 -12.85 16.30 14.06
CA ASP A 28 -13.58 16.81 15.23
C ASP A 28 -12.68 17.20 16.43
N GLY A 29 -11.52 17.79 16.15
CA GLY A 29 -10.53 18.19 17.16
C GLY A 29 -9.54 17.10 17.58
N PHE A 30 -9.73 15.85 17.14
CA PHE A 30 -8.77 14.78 17.34
C PHE A 30 -7.72 14.78 16.20
N LYS A 31 -6.44 14.89 16.54
CA LYS A 31 -5.35 14.81 15.56
C LYS A 31 -5.04 13.36 15.21
N ALA A 32 -5.49 12.93 14.04
CA ALA A 32 -5.19 11.59 13.51
C ALA A 32 -3.81 11.50 12.86
N GLN A 33 -3.33 12.61 12.26
CA GLN A 33 -1.94 12.81 11.87
C GLN A 33 -1.44 14.11 12.53
N ASN A 34 -0.20 14.09 12.98
CA ASN A 34 0.39 15.20 13.71
C ASN A 34 1.83 15.43 13.27
N ASN A 35 2.03 16.30 12.28
CA ASN A 35 3.34 16.62 11.69
C ASN A 35 4.07 15.35 11.19
N LEU A 36 3.34 14.49 10.48
CA LEU A 36 3.88 13.25 9.95
C LEU A 36 4.84 13.54 8.80
N SER A 37 6.10 13.09 8.94
CA SER A 37 7.11 13.21 7.89
C SER A 37 7.86 11.90 7.76
N PHE A 38 7.96 11.35 6.54
CA PHE A 38 8.82 10.22 6.21
C PHE A 38 9.00 10.10 4.69
N VAL A 39 9.98 9.28 4.29
CA VAL A 39 10.37 9.06 2.89
C VAL A 39 10.36 7.57 2.57
N ILE A 40 9.87 7.21 1.40
CA ILE A 40 10.00 5.87 0.80
C ILE A 40 10.84 6.00 -0.46
N GLU A 41 11.88 5.18 -0.56
CA GLU A 41 12.74 5.14 -1.73
C GLU A 41 12.16 4.23 -2.83
N PRO A 42 12.52 4.43 -4.11
CA PRO A 42 12.13 3.50 -5.18
C PRO A 42 12.61 2.08 -4.90
N GLY A 43 11.72 1.09 -5.05
CA GLY A 43 12.01 -0.33 -4.77
C GLY A 43 12.12 -0.65 -3.28
N GLU A 44 11.81 0.28 -2.40
CA GLU A 44 11.83 0.02 -0.96
C GLU A 44 10.60 -0.77 -0.50
N MET A 45 10.85 -1.78 0.36
CA MET A 45 9.81 -2.38 1.19
C MET A 45 9.84 -1.74 2.59
N ARG A 46 8.72 -1.18 3.01
CA ARG A 46 8.56 -0.55 4.32
C ARG A 46 7.41 -1.18 5.09
N ALA A 47 7.66 -1.63 6.30
CA ALA A 47 6.60 -2.00 7.24
C ALA A 47 6.26 -0.80 8.15
N ILE A 48 4.99 -0.50 8.26
CA ILE A 48 4.45 0.53 9.17
C ILE A 48 3.76 -0.19 10.32
N ILE A 49 4.26 -0.01 11.52
CA ILE A 49 3.69 -0.58 12.74
C ILE A 49 3.28 0.52 13.72
N GLY A 50 2.52 0.16 14.72
CA GLY A 50 2.10 1.10 15.77
C GLY A 50 0.84 0.62 16.47
N PRO A 51 0.53 1.12 17.68
CA PRO A 51 -0.67 0.73 18.41
C PRO A 51 -1.95 1.14 17.67
N ASN A 52 -3.09 0.66 18.17
CA ASN A 52 -4.38 1.14 17.70
C ASN A 52 -4.52 2.64 17.99
N GLY A 53 -5.04 3.38 17.02
CA GLY A 53 -5.13 4.85 17.11
C GLY A 53 -3.84 5.59 16.72
N ALA A 54 -2.76 4.90 16.32
CA ALA A 54 -1.52 5.56 15.87
C ALA A 54 -1.64 6.36 14.57
N GLY A 55 -2.79 6.27 13.85
CA GLY A 55 -3.03 7.01 12.62
C GLY A 55 -2.74 6.20 11.33
N LYS A 56 -2.42 4.91 11.41
CA LYS A 56 -2.06 4.09 10.24
C LYS A 56 -3.09 4.13 9.09
N PRO A 57 -4.41 3.93 9.31
CA PRO A 57 -5.40 4.04 8.23
C PRO A 57 -5.49 5.45 7.65
N THR A 58 -5.42 6.49 8.50
CA THR A 58 -5.46 7.89 8.05
C THR A 58 -4.24 8.24 7.18
N MET A 59 -3.04 7.73 7.52
CA MET A 59 -1.86 7.87 6.69
C MET A 59 -2.10 7.29 5.29
N MET A 60 -2.65 6.07 5.19
CA MET A 60 -3.00 5.44 3.92
C MET A 60 -4.05 6.25 3.15
N ASP A 61 -5.09 6.74 3.85
CA ASP A 61 -6.17 7.56 3.27
C ASP A 61 -5.64 8.89 2.72
N VAL A 62 -4.64 9.48 3.36
CA VAL A 62 -4.02 10.74 2.90
C VAL A 62 -3.15 10.49 1.67
N ILE A 63 -2.35 9.43 1.65
CA ILE A 63 -1.50 9.07 0.50
C ILE A 63 -2.35 8.78 -0.74
N THR A 64 -3.51 8.14 -0.57
CA THR A 64 -4.43 7.83 -1.68
C THR A 64 -5.36 8.98 -2.06
N GLY A 65 -5.33 10.11 -1.36
CA GLY A 65 -6.17 11.27 -1.64
C GLY A 65 -7.61 11.16 -1.16
N LYS A 66 -7.98 10.06 -0.49
CA LYS A 66 -9.30 9.86 0.13
C LYS A 66 -9.56 10.84 1.27
N THR A 67 -8.50 11.22 2.00
CA THR A 67 -8.53 12.28 3.01
C THR A 67 -7.55 13.36 2.63
N LYS A 68 -7.97 14.61 2.68
CA LYS A 68 -7.06 15.75 2.44
C LYS A 68 -6.40 16.17 3.76
N PRO A 69 -5.09 16.44 3.78
CA PRO A 69 -4.43 16.97 4.95
C PRO A 69 -4.85 18.41 5.25
N ASP A 70 -4.88 18.79 6.54
CA ASP A 70 -5.09 20.17 6.98
C ASP A 70 -3.85 21.02 6.69
N THR A 71 -2.65 20.42 6.86
CA THR A 71 -1.34 21.04 6.59
C THR A 71 -0.34 19.98 6.13
N GLY A 72 0.77 20.44 5.56
CA GLY A 72 1.84 19.59 5.04
C GLY A 72 1.70 19.29 3.57
N GLU A 73 2.70 18.59 3.04
CA GLU A 73 2.83 18.30 1.61
C GLU A 73 3.11 16.81 1.40
N ILE A 74 2.66 16.28 0.26
CA ILE A 74 2.87 14.88 -0.11
C ILE A 74 3.26 14.85 -1.57
N PHE A 75 4.48 14.40 -1.84
CA PHE A 75 5.00 14.28 -3.19
C PHE A 75 5.18 12.83 -3.61
N PHE A 76 4.82 12.54 -4.83
CA PHE A 76 5.02 11.26 -5.48
C PHE A 76 5.94 11.40 -6.69
N LYS A 77 6.88 10.45 -6.87
CA LYS A 77 7.88 10.44 -7.95
C LYS A 77 8.59 11.81 -8.09
N GLY A 78 8.99 12.38 -6.97
CA GLY A 78 9.80 13.59 -6.89
C GLY A 78 9.14 14.90 -7.34
N GLY A 79 7.86 14.91 -7.76
CA GLY A 79 7.31 16.16 -8.30
C GLY A 79 5.79 16.30 -8.29
N VAL A 80 5.03 15.23 -8.14
CA VAL A 80 3.56 15.31 -8.16
C VAL A 80 3.03 15.52 -6.74
N ASP A 81 2.47 16.68 -6.47
CA ASP A 81 1.83 17.01 -5.20
C ASP A 81 0.46 16.34 -5.09
N LEU A 82 0.38 15.25 -4.32
CA LEU A 82 -0.84 14.45 -4.16
C LEU A 82 -1.97 15.21 -3.45
N THR A 83 -1.66 16.25 -2.69
CA THR A 83 -2.68 17.03 -1.97
C THR A 83 -3.63 17.76 -2.93
N LYS A 84 -3.20 18.00 -4.16
CA LYS A 84 -3.95 18.71 -5.21
C LYS A 84 -4.81 17.79 -6.09
N HIS A 85 -4.71 16.48 -5.92
CA HIS A 85 -5.35 15.50 -6.80
C HIS A 85 -6.37 14.64 -6.06
N ASP A 86 -7.35 14.12 -6.77
CA ASP A 86 -8.33 13.19 -6.24
C ASP A 86 -7.82 11.74 -6.24
N GLU A 87 -8.57 10.84 -5.61
CA GLU A 87 -8.23 9.42 -5.46
C GLU A 87 -8.08 8.72 -6.82
N ALA A 88 -8.95 9.03 -7.78
CA ALA A 88 -8.90 8.41 -9.12
C ALA A 88 -7.63 8.81 -9.89
N PHE A 89 -7.24 10.07 -9.83
CA PHE A 89 -6.00 10.55 -10.43
C PHE A 89 -4.78 9.90 -9.78
N ILE A 90 -4.74 9.83 -8.44
CA ILE A 90 -3.64 9.24 -7.68
C ILE A 90 -3.48 7.75 -7.98
N ALA A 91 -4.59 7.00 -8.10
CA ALA A 91 -4.54 5.60 -8.52
C ALA A 91 -3.95 5.46 -9.94
N ASN A 92 -4.33 6.32 -10.87
CA ASN A 92 -3.80 6.32 -12.25
C ASN A 92 -2.32 6.73 -12.32
N LEU A 93 -1.80 7.47 -11.33
CA LEU A 93 -0.37 7.78 -11.24
C LEU A 93 0.49 6.55 -10.91
N GLY A 94 -0.11 5.48 -10.41
CA GLY A 94 0.59 4.26 -10.04
C GLY A 94 0.67 4.02 -8.53
N ILE A 95 -0.26 4.55 -7.73
CA ILE A 95 -0.41 4.19 -6.32
C ILE A 95 -1.57 3.22 -6.18
N GLY A 96 -1.28 1.94 -5.94
CA GLY A 96 -2.27 0.90 -5.69
C GLY A 96 -2.48 0.69 -4.18
N ARG A 97 -3.74 0.56 -3.74
CA ARG A 97 -4.06 0.24 -2.34
C ARG A 97 -4.91 -1.01 -2.23
N LYS A 98 -4.43 -1.98 -1.44
CA LYS A 98 -5.19 -3.12 -0.96
C LYS A 98 -5.84 -2.78 0.37
N PHE A 99 -7.15 -2.94 0.46
CA PHE A 99 -7.92 -2.74 1.69
C PHE A 99 -7.92 -4.02 2.55
N GLN A 100 -8.29 -3.90 3.84
CA GLN A 100 -8.35 -5.04 4.77
C GLN A 100 -9.31 -6.15 4.31
N LYS A 101 -10.48 -5.79 3.76
CA LYS A 101 -11.44 -6.76 3.25
C LYS A 101 -11.20 -7.02 1.78
N PRO A 102 -11.09 -8.30 1.34
CA PRO A 102 -10.96 -8.62 -0.07
C PRO A 102 -12.14 -8.10 -0.89
N THR A 103 -11.83 -7.48 -2.03
CA THR A 103 -12.81 -6.89 -2.96
C THR A 103 -12.91 -7.68 -4.26
N VAL A 104 -12.74 -9.01 -4.18
CA VAL A 104 -12.82 -9.91 -5.34
C VAL A 104 -14.26 -10.12 -5.78
N PHE A 105 -14.47 -10.29 -7.09
CA PHE A 105 -15.76 -10.65 -7.68
C PHE A 105 -15.98 -12.16 -7.52
N GLU A 106 -16.63 -12.57 -6.43
CA GLU A 106 -16.76 -13.98 -6.03
C GLU A 106 -17.49 -14.87 -7.07
N SER A 107 -18.40 -14.28 -7.85
CA SER A 107 -19.13 -14.96 -8.92
C SER A 107 -18.37 -15.11 -10.24
N GLN A 108 -17.18 -14.49 -10.32
CA GLN A 108 -16.29 -14.58 -11.48
C GLN A 108 -15.14 -15.54 -11.22
N THR A 109 -14.53 -16.05 -12.28
CA THR A 109 -13.32 -16.88 -12.14
C THR A 109 -12.14 -16.04 -11.68
N VAL A 110 -11.10 -16.70 -11.15
CA VAL A 110 -9.83 -16.05 -10.79
C VAL A 110 -9.24 -15.32 -12.01
N PHE A 111 -9.26 -15.94 -13.17
CA PHE A 111 -8.82 -15.33 -14.43
C PHE A 111 -9.63 -14.07 -14.76
N HIS A 112 -10.96 -14.13 -14.70
CA HIS A 112 -11.81 -12.96 -15.00
C HIS A 112 -11.63 -11.81 -14.00
N ASN A 113 -11.33 -12.09 -12.72
CA ASN A 113 -11.00 -11.03 -11.77
C ASN A 113 -9.75 -10.24 -12.20
N LEU A 114 -8.71 -10.92 -12.68
CA LEU A 114 -7.51 -10.27 -13.21
C LEU A 114 -7.78 -9.54 -14.51
N GLU A 115 -8.55 -10.14 -15.43
CA GLU A 115 -8.99 -9.51 -16.69
C GLU A 115 -9.73 -8.20 -16.43
N LEU A 116 -10.69 -8.16 -15.49
CA LEU A 116 -11.42 -6.95 -15.11
C LEU A 116 -10.53 -5.86 -14.52
N SER A 117 -9.34 -6.24 -14.04
CA SER A 117 -8.36 -5.35 -13.43
C SER A 117 -7.28 -4.89 -14.42
N LEU A 118 -7.31 -5.29 -15.68
CA LEU A 118 -6.36 -4.81 -16.70
C LEU A 118 -6.38 -3.30 -16.81
N LYS A 119 -5.18 -2.71 -16.89
CA LYS A 119 -5.00 -1.28 -17.16
C LYS A 119 -5.36 -1.00 -18.60
N GLY A 120 -6.37 -0.18 -18.84
CA GLY A 120 -6.78 0.19 -20.21
C GLY A 120 -7.92 1.20 -20.22
N GLU A 121 -8.13 1.83 -21.39
CA GLU A 121 -9.29 2.69 -21.61
C GLU A 121 -10.57 1.83 -21.63
N LYS A 122 -11.26 1.78 -20.51
CA LYS A 122 -12.55 1.06 -20.36
C LYS A 122 -13.70 1.90 -20.97
N GLY A 123 -13.63 2.16 -22.27
CA GLY A 123 -14.79 2.69 -23.00
C GLY A 123 -15.87 1.60 -23.06
N VAL A 124 -17.14 1.95 -22.79
CA VAL A 124 -18.29 1.03 -22.77
C VAL A 124 -18.36 0.18 -24.07
N MET A 125 -18.00 0.75 -25.21
CA MET A 125 -17.99 0.07 -26.51
C MET A 125 -16.79 -0.86 -26.70
N THR A 126 -15.62 -0.51 -26.17
CA THR A 126 -14.41 -1.35 -26.19
C THR A 126 -14.58 -2.59 -25.31
N THR A 127 -15.18 -2.43 -24.13
CA THR A 127 -15.40 -3.55 -23.19
C THR A 127 -16.45 -4.57 -23.69
N LEU A 128 -17.43 -4.12 -24.49
CA LEU A 128 -18.50 -5.01 -25.00
C LEU A 128 -18.05 -5.95 -26.14
N PHE A 129 -16.94 -5.61 -26.86
CA PHE A 129 -16.48 -6.31 -28.04
C PHE A 129 -14.99 -6.72 -28.01
N ALA A 130 -14.29 -6.47 -26.89
CA ALA A 130 -12.88 -6.80 -26.78
C ALA A 130 -12.71 -8.30 -26.46
N ALA A 131 -12.15 -9.05 -27.41
CA ALA A 131 -11.43 -10.26 -27.09
C ALA A 131 -10.06 -9.87 -26.57
N LEU A 132 -9.59 -10.50 -25.47
CA LEU A 132 -8.22 -10.35 -24.99
C LEU A 132 -7.23 -10.64 -26.12
N ASN A 133 -6.23 -9.83 -26.26
CA ASN A 133 -5.10 -10.13 -27.13
C ASN A 133 -4.08 -11.05 -26.43
N ASP A 134 -3.13 -11.59 -27.20
CA ASP A 134 -2.15 -12.54 -26.67
C ASP A 134 -1.26 -11.94 -25.56
N GLU A 135 -0.96 -10.62 -25.61
CA GLU A 135 -0.16 -9.92 -24.62
C GLU A 135 -0.92 -9.78 -23.30
N GLU A 136 -2.21 -9.47 -23.34
CA GLU A 136 -3.08 -9.37 -22.18
C GLU A 136 -3.26 -10.73 -21.49
N VAL A 137 -3.47 -11.78 -22.28
CA VAL A 137 -3.53 -13.16 -21.76
C VAL A 137 -2.20 -13.55 -21.11
N ALA A 138 -1.07 -13.27 -21.76
CA ALA A 138 0.26 -13.54 -21.22
C ALA A 138 0.48 -12.79 -19.89
N ARG A 139 0.07 -11.52 -19.80
CA ARG A 139 0.17 -10.72 -18.55
C ARG A 139 -0.68 -11.31 -17.43
N ILE A 140 -1.92 -11.74 -17.71
CA ILE A 140 -2.77 -12.41 -16.72
C ILE A 140 -2.10 -13.69 -16.23
N MET A 141 -1.55 -14.51 -17.14
CA MET A 141 -0.88 -15.77 -16.77
C MET A 141 0.39 -15.53 -15.96
N GLU A 142 1.15 -14.49 -16.27
CA GLU A 142 2.31 -14.05 -15.47
C GLU A 142 1.89 -13.72 -14.04
N ILE A 143 0.87 -12.86 -13.87
CA ILE A 143 0.37 -12.46 -12.54
C ILE A 143 -0.20 -13.65 -11.77
N LEU A 144 -0.93 -14.56 -12.45
CA LEU A 144 -1.37 -15.83 -11.83
C LEU A 144 -0.19 -16.63 -11.27
N GLY A 145 0.92 -16.66 -11.99
CA GLY A 145 2.17 -17.29 -11.52
C GLY A 145 2.73 -16.59 -10.28
N VAL A 146 2.81 -15.26 -10.30
CA VAL A 146 3.29 -14.45 -9.16
C VAL A 146 2.46 -14.71 -7.92
N ILE A 147 1.12 -14.64 -8.02
CA ILE A 147 0.21 -14.84 -6.88
C ILE A 147 -0.10 -16.32 -6.58
N ARG A 148 0.58 -17.27 -7.23
CA ARG A 148 0.46 -18.72 -7.00
C ARG A 148 -0.95 -19.29 -7.17
N LEU A 149 -1.72 -18.75 -8.13
CA LEU A 149 -3.10 -19.18 -8.43
C LEU A 149 -3.27 -19.72 -9.84
N THR A 150 -2.19 -20.10 -10.54
CA THR A 150 -2.22 -20.60 -11.91
C THR A 150 -3.17 -21.81 -12.06
N ASP A 151 -3.07 -22.77 -11.13
CA ASP A 151 -3.88 -23.98 -11.15
C ASP A 151 -5.37 -23.72 -10.84
N LYS A 152 -5.70 -22.52 -10.37
CA LYS A 152 -7.04 -22.08 -10.00
C LYS A 152 -7.62 -21.03 -10.93
N ALA A 153 -6.97 -20.76 -12.07
CA ALA A 153 -7.39 -19.74 -13.02
C ALA A 153 -8.87 -19.86 -13.44
N GLY A 154 -9.35 -21.09 -13.63
CA GLY A 154 -10.75 -21.41 -14.00
C GLY A 154 -11.72 -21.52 -12.82
N ASP A 155 -11.24 -21.55 -11.58
CA ASP A 155 -12.08 -21.68 -10.39
C ASP A 155 -12.81 -20.35 -10.11
N LEU A 156 -14.02 -20.43 -9.52
CA LEU A 156 -14.71 -19.24 -9.03
C LEU A 156 -13.93 -18.63 -7.84
N ALA A 157 -13.73 -17.31 -7.85
CA ALA A 157 -13.03 -16.63 -6.76
C ALA A 157 -13.74 -16.83 -5.40
N GLY A 158 -15.06 -17.05 -5.38
CA GLY A 158 -15.81 -17.40 -4.18
C GLY A 158 -15.37 -18.71 -3.52
N SER A 159 -14.79 -19.66 -4.27
CA SER A 159 -14.32 -20.96 -3.75
C SER A 159 -12.92 -20.91 -3.14
N LEU A 160 -12.20 -19.81 -3.30
CA LEU A 160 -10.86 -19.63 -2.76
C LEU A 160 -10.88 -19.53 -1.23
N SER A 161 -9.79 -19.98 -0.57
CA SER A 161 -9.56 -19.68 0.84
C SER A 161 -9.44 -18.17 1.08
N HIS A 162 -9.52 -17.75 2.33
CA HIS A 162 -9.36 -16.33 2.67
C HIS A 162 -8.00 -15.79 2.21
N GLY A 163 -6.92 -16.49 2.47
CA GLY A 163 -5.57 -16.10 2.04
C GLY A 163 -5.44 -16.04 0.52
N GLN A 164 -6.02 -17.01 -0.21
CA GLN A 164 -6.02 -17.01 -1.68
C GLN A 164 -6.80 -15.82 -2.26
N LYS A 165 -7.91 -15.40 -1.63
CA LYS A 165 -8.64 -14.18 -2.03
C LYS A 165 -7.77 -12.93 -1.82
N GLN A 166 -6.99 -12.88 -0.74
CA GLN A 166 -6.04 -11.79 -0.50
C GLN A 166 -4.94 -11.75 -1.57
N TRP A 167 -4.40 -12.91 -1.98
CA TRP A 167 -3.44 -12.99 -3.09
C TRP A 167 -4.04 -12.58 -4.42
N LEU A 168 -5.28 -12.99 -4.70
CA LEU A 168 -5.99 -12.55 -5.92
C LEU A 168 -6.14 -11.02 -5.94
N GLU A 169 -6.49 -10.40 -4.81
CA GLU A 169 -6.60 -8.94 -4.71
C GLU A 169 -5.26 -8.24 -4.96
N ILE A 170 -4.15 -8.78 -4.42
CA ILE A 170 -2.81 -8.29 -4.75
C ILE A 170 -2.55 -8.42 -6.25
N GLY A 171 -2.91 -9.55 -6.86
CA GLY A 171 -2.82 -9.75 -8.31
C GLY A 171 -3.62 -8.73 -9.11
N MET A 172 -4.85 -8.43 -8.69
CA MET A 172 -5.69 -7.40 -9.33
C MET A 172 -5.03 -6.01 -9.27
N LEU A 173 -4.32 -5.69 -8.18
CA LEU A 173 -3.54 -4.45 -8.09
C LEU A 173 -2.32 -4.48 -9.03
N LEU A 174 -1.60 -5.60 -9.11
CA LEU A 174 -0.45 -5.76 -10.00
C LEU A 174 -0.83 -5.65 -11.48
N MET A 175 -2.07 -5.98 -11.85
CA MET A 175 -2.61 -5.75 -13.20
C MET A 175 -2.69 -4.27 -13.58
N GLN A 176 -2.70 -3.36 -12.60
CA GLN A 176 -2.67 -1.91 -12.82
C GLN A 176 -1.25 -1.36 -12.98
N ASP A 177 -0.22 -2.22 -12.85
CA ASP A 177 1.20 -1.85 -12.92
C ASP A 177 1.56 -0.66 -12.00
N PRO A 178 1.33 -0.79 -10.67
CA PRO A 178 1.58 0.31 -9.74
C PRO A 178 3.07 0.45 -9.45
N ASP A 179 3.56 1.69 -9.29
CA ASP A 179 4.93 1.94 -8.79
C ASP A 179 5.03 1.80 -7.28
N LEU A 180 3.91 2.04 -6.57
CA LEU A 180 3.80 1.94 -5.12
C LEU A 180 2.56 1.14 -4.73
N LEU A 181 2.75 0.04 -4.01
CA LEU A 181 1.67 -0.72 -3.39
C LEU A 181 1.55 -0.37 -1.91
N LEU A 182 0.34 -0.02 -1.49
CA LEU A 182 -0.04 0.16 -0.11
C LEU A 182 -0.90 -1.04 0.32
N VAL A 183 -0.39 -1.84 1.25
CA VAL A 183 -1.00 -3.11 1.66
C VAL A 183 -1.38 -3.04 3.13
N ASP A 184 -2.68 -3.10 3.42
CA ASP A 184 -3.23 -2.92 4.76
C ASP A 184 -3.61 -4.28 5.35
N GLU A 185 -2.94 -4.70 6.42
CA GLU A 185 -3.12 -5.95 7.18
C GLU A 185 -3.30 -7.19 6.26
N PRO A 186 -2.30 -7.49 5.40
CA PRO A 186 -2.45 -8.53 4.38
C PRO A 186 -2.65 -9.94 4.91
N VAL A 187 -2.28 -10.21 6.17
CA VAL A 187 -2.31 -11.57 6.75
C VAL A 187 -3.41 -11.77 7.79
N ALA A 188 -4.29 -10.78 7.96
CA ALA A 188 -5.40 -10.89 8.91
C ALA A 188 -6.27 -12.13 8.59
N GLY A 189 -6.40 -13.06 9.54
CA GLY A 189 -7.22 -14.27 9.41
C GLY A 189 -6.61 -15.39 8.55
N MET A 190 -5.33 -15.29 8.20
CA MET A 190 -4.57 -16.34 7.51
C MET A 190 -4.05 -17.40 8.48
N THR A 191 -3.80 -18.59 7.96
CA THR A 191 -3.00 -19.63 8.63
C THR A 191 -1.52 -19.26 8.61
N ASP A 192 -0.70 -19.85 9.50
CA ASP A 192 0.75 -19.62 9.54
C ASP A 192 1.42 -19.89 8.17
N ALA A 193 0.99 -20.96 7.49
CA ALA A 193 1.50 -21.30 6.16
C ALA A 193 1.14 -20.23 5.09
N GLU A 194 -0.08 -19.71 5.11
CA GLU A 194 -0.50 -18.62 4.20
C GLU A 194 0.25 -17.32 4.54
N THR A 195 0.46 -17.03 5.82
CA THR A 195 1.24 -15.87 6.31
C THR A 195 2.68 -15.92 5.81
N GLU A 196 3.36 -17.07 5.94
CA GLU A 196 4.72 -17.25 5.42
C GLU A 196 4.77 -17.05 3.90
N GLN A 197 3.84 -17.67 3.16
CA GLN A 197 3.76 -17.51 1.71
C GLN A 197 3.47 -16.07 1.29
N THR A 198 2.65 -15.34 2.04
CA THR A 198 2.39 -13.91 1.80
C THR A 198 3.64 -13.05 2.01
N ALA A 199 4.45 -13.35 3.03
CA ALA A 199 5.72 -12.65 3.23
C ALA A 199 6.70 -12.88 2.08
N ILE A 200 6.75 -14.11 1.55
CA ILE A 200 7.58 -14.43 0.37
C ILE A 200 7.05 -13.68 -0.85
N LEU A 201 5.74 -13.73 -1.11
CA LEU A 201 5.10 -13.03 -2.22
C LEU A 201 5.39 -11.53 -2.22
N LEU A 202 5.22 -10.85 -1.08
CA LEU A 202 5.47 -9.41 -1.00
C LEU A 202 6.94 -9.06 -1.20
N ARG A 203 7.89 -9.92 -0.78
CA ARG A 203 9.31 -9.74 -1.07
C ARG A 203 9.64 -9.92 -2.55
N GLU A 204 9.00 -10.87 -3.23
CA GLU A 204 9.14 -11.04 -4.68
C GLU A 204 8.61 -9.81 -5.42
N ILE A 205 7.46 -9.30 -5.04
CA ILE A 205 6.87 -8.06 -5.60
C ILE A 205 7.79 -6.85 -5.36
N SER A 206 8.40 -6.75 -4.18
CA SER A 206 9.28 -5.62 -3.85
C SER A 206 10.57 -5.57 -4.66
N ALA A 207 10.91 -6.62 -5.41
CA ALA A 207 12.05 -6.58 -6.33
C ALA A 207 11.82 -5.63 -7.54
N THR A 208 10.57 -5.34 -7.87
CA THR A 208 10.18 -4.49 -9.01
C THR A 208 9.27 -3.33 -8.65
N HIS A 209 8.68 -3.33 -7.45
CA HIS A 209 7.73 -2.32 -6.97
C HIS A 209 8.14 -1.80 -5.60
N SER A 210 7.78 -0.57 -5.26
CA SER A 210 7.86 -0.11 -3.88
C SER A 210 6.63 -0.62 -3.12
N VAL A 211 6.83 -1.11 -1.89
CA VAL A 211 5.75 -1.73 -1.11
C VAL A 211 5.71 -1.16 0.31
N VAL A 212 4.57 -0.64 0.71
CA VAL A 212 4.31 -0.23 2.10
C VAL A 212 3.29 -1.19 2.69
N VAL A 213 3.65 -1.85 3.78
CA VAL A 213 2.81 -2.81 4.49
C VAL A 213 2.46 -2.24 5.86
N VAL A 214 1.18 -2.07 6.14
CA VAL A 214 0.69 -1.73 7.49
C VAL A 214 0.36 -3.04 8.19
N GLU A 215 0.99 -3.28 9.33
CA GLU A 215 0.81 -4.53 10.08
C GLU A 215 0.98 -4.37 11.59
N HIS A 216 0.50 -5.36 12.33
CA HIS A 216 0.66 -5.48 13.78
C HIS A 216 1.23 -6.84 14.21
N ASP A 217 1.30 -7.81 13.28
CA ASP A 217 1.94 -9.11 13.49
C ASP A 217 3.47 -8.97 13.36
N MET A 218 4.17 -9.08 14.49
CA MET A 218 5.62 -8.89 14.53
C MET A 218 6.39 -10.04 13.88
N GLU A 219 5.83 -11.25 13.85
CA GLU A 219 6.48 -12.40 13.19
C GLU A 219 6.42 -12.22 11.67
N PHE A 220 5.29 -11.79 11.17
CA PHE A 220 5.13 -11.43 9.76
C PHE A 220 6.04 -10.24 9.37
N VAL A 221 6.07 -9.16 10.16
CA VAL A 221 6.96 -8.01 9.93
C VAL A 221 8.43 -8.46 9.90
N ARG A 222 8.83 -9.40 10.77
CA ARG A 222 10.18 -9.99 10.75
C ARG A 222 10.44 -10.77 9.46
N ALA A 223 9.45 -11.53 8.99
CA ALA A 223 9.55 -12.31 7.76
C ALA A 223 9.66 -11.44 6.51
N LEU A 224 9.13 -10.21 6.51
CA LEU A 224 9.27 -9.24 5.42
C LEU A 224 10.71 -8.79 5.21
N LYS A 225 11.56 -8.78 6.26
CA LYS A 225 12.96 -8.29 6.23
C LYS A 225 13.08 -6.85 5.71
N SER A 226 12.10 -6.02 6.02
CA SER A 226 11.97 -4.66 5.55
C SER A 226 12.51 -3.64 6.56
N LYS A 227 12.66 -2.39 6.13
CA LYS A 227 12.76 -1.25 7.04
C LYS A 227 11.41 -1.07 7.74
N VAL A 228 11.43 -0.69 9.02
CA VAL A 228 10.25 -0.54 9.86
C VAL A 228 10.12 0.91 10.31
N THR A 229 8.94 1.48 10.17
CA THR A 229 8.55 2.77 10.74
C THR A 229 7.49 2.54 11.81
N VAL A 230 7.73 3.06 13.01
CA VAL A 230 6.78 3.01 14.12
C VAL A 230 6.00 4.31 14.16
N LEU A 231 4.67 4.22 14.00
CA LEU A 231 3.77 5.36 14.19
C LEU A 231 3.22 5.38 15.62
N HIS A 232 3.12 6.57 16.18
CA HIS A 232 2.45 6.83 17.45
C HIS A 232 1.84 8.23 17.43
N GLU A 233 0.58 8.36 17.84
CA GLU A 233 -0.17 9.63 17.89
C GLU A 233 -0.03 10.47 16.61
N GLY A 234 -0.11 9.80 15.45
CA GLY A 234 -0.05 10.44 14.13
C GLY A 234 1.33 10.92 13.69
N SER A 235 2.40 10.54 14.39
CA SER A 235 3.79 10.93 14.08
C SER A 235 4.70 9.72 13.97
N VAL A 236 5.85 9.88 13.32
CA VAL A 236 6.91 8.86 13.33
C VAL A 236 7.61 8.89 14.68
N LEU A 237 7.57 7.77 15.40
CA LEU A 237 8.25 7.60 16.68
C LEU A 237 9.68 7.07 16.51
N ALA A 238 9.87 6.11 15.62
CA ALA A 238 11.17 5.48 15.34
C ALA A 238 11.18 4.85 13.95
N GLU A 239 12.38 4.76 13.36
CA GLU A 239 12.63 4.06 12.11
C GLU A 239 13.92 3.22 12.18
N GLY A 240 13.95 2.11 11.46
CA GLY A 240 15.14 1.25 11.37
C GLY A 240 14.81 -0.19 11.01
N SER A 241 15.74 -1.11 11.31
CA SER A 241 15.44 -2.54 11.27
C SER A 241 14.44 -2.89 12.38
N LEU A 242 13.72 -4.02 12.25
CA LEU A 242 12.81 -4.48 13.30
C LEU A 242 13.53 -4.58 14.66
N ASP A 243 14.74 -5.13 14.68
CA ASP A 243 15.52 -5.24 15.91
C ASP A 243 15.90 -3.87 16.50
N THR A 244 16.20 -2.89 15.66
CA THR A 244 16.48 -1.51 16.09
C THR A 244 15.27 -0.88 16.77
N VAL A 245 14.09 -0.99 16.15
CA VAL A 245 12.87 -0.37 16.70
C VAL A 245 12.36 -1.10 17.93
N GLN A 246 12.49 -2.44 18.00
CA GLN A 246 12.09 -3.24 19.18
C GLN A 246 12.96 -2.95 20.41
N ASN A 247 14.20 -2.52 20.22
CA ASN A 247 15.12 -2.14 21.32
C ASN A 247 15.04 -0.64 21.66
N ASN A 248 14.22 0.14 20.97
CA ASN A 248 14.05 1.55 21.25
C ASN A 248 13.18 1.74 22.50
N GLN A 249 13.73 2.44 23.52
CA GLN A 249 13.07 2.65 24.81
C GLN A 249 11.68 3.30 24.68
N ARG A 250 11.54 4.29 23.79
CA ARG A 250 10.25 4.97 23.55
C ARG A 250 9.22 4.04 22.91
N VAL A 251 9.65 3.17 21.99
CA VAL A 251 8.78 2.16 21.37
C VAL A 251 8.30 1.17 22.43
N ILE A 252 9.20 0.67 23.28
CA ILE A 252 8.86 -0.24 24.38
C ILE A 252 7.82 0.40 25.32
N GLU A 253 8.01 1.65 25.72
CA GLU A 253 7.09 2.40 26.59
C GLU A 253 5.69 2.51 25.97
N VAL A 254 5.61 2.85 24.68
CA VAL A 254 4.35 2.96 23.93
C VAL A 254 3.60 1.63 23.84
N TYR A 255 4.30 0.52 23.57
CA TYR A 255 3.68 -0.80 23.45
C TYR A 255 3.33 -1.43 24.79
N LEU A 256 4.06 -1.12 25.86
CA LEU A 256 3.79 -1.59 27.22
C LEU A 256 2.83 -0.69 28.02
N GLY A 257 2.43 0.46 27.44
CA GLY A 257 1.51 1.39 28.10
C GLY A 257 2.08 2.04 29.37
N ARG A 258 3.37 2.29 29.41
CA ARG A 258 4.07 2.91 30.54
C ARG A 258 4.54 4.29 30.22
#